data_f8896139459d7b50a0b961b0bfcfe0d6
#
_entry.id   f8896139459d7b50a0b961b0bfcfe0d6
#
_cell.length_a   1.000
_cell.length_b   1.000
_cell.length_c   1.000
_cell.angle_alpha   90.00
_cell.angle_beta   90.00
_cell.angle_gamma   90.00
#
_symmetry.space_group_name_H-M   'P 1'
#
loop_
_entity.id
_entity.type
_entity.pdbx_description
1 polymer ?
#
loop_
_entity_poly.entity_id
_entity_poly.type
_entity_poly.pdbx_seq_one_letter_code
_entity_poly.pdbx_strand_id
1 'polypeptide(L)'
;KKLYEKRNLTVESTMKRLQKIMRILLVKRLESSKTAFKASLNNLRHYTQNMLDMLDKDQVFVCPDIDVNGEFAKANYNFAKATAAIEEKRIKKGGNNLCFSASDFNDDYKTKLENDRKIIDSLYERWSANEDDPKMDAFVESLDSVLFNPQTNTSGKLVIFTESVDTQNAIAKKAGKKHKVLQVSAANRNELQDTIKANFDANASEQRDDYDIIVTTEVLAEGVNLHRANVILNYDTPWNATRLMQRIGRVNRIGSDAK
;
A
#
# COMPACT_ATOMS: atom_id res chain seq x y z
N LYS A 1 -19.87 -10.40 -20.86
CA LYS A 1 -20.72 -11.59 -20.79
C LYS A 1 -19.95 -12.86 -21.12
N LYS A 2 -19.35 -13.00 -22.32
CA LYS A 2 -18.60 -14.19 -22.75
C LYS A 2 -17.42 -14.60 -21.83
N LEU A 3 -16.77 -13.65 -21.14
CA LEU A 3 -15.63 -13.94 -20.26
C LEU A 3 -16.07 -14.63 -18.95
N TYR A 4 -17.28 -14.34 -18.47
CA TYR A 4 -17.85 -14.90 -17.24
C TYR A 4 -18.57 -16.24 -17.48
N GLU A 5 -19.14 -16.41 -18.67
CA GLU A 5 -19.82 -17.66 -19.07
C GLU A 5 -18.88 -18.87 -19.11
N LYS A 6 -17.59 -18.65 -19.48
CA LYS A 6 -16.54 -19.71 -19.47
C LYS A 6 -16.20 -20.26 -18.09
N ARG A 7 -16.60 -19.59 -16.99
CA ARG A 7 -16.25 -19.98 -15.61
C ARG A 7 -17.46 -20.28 -14.71
N ASN A 8 -18.65 -20.46 -15.29
CA ASN A 8 -19.91 -20.61 -14.53
C ASN A 8 -20.15 -19.50 -13.49
N LEU A 9 -19.61 -18.30 -13.74
CA LEU A 9 -19.74 -17.14 -12.88
C LEU A 9 -20.75 -16.17 -13.51
N THR A 10 -21.78 -15.83 -12.77
CA THR A 10 -22.67 -14.74 -13.19
C THR A 10 -22.00 -13.40 -12.90
N VAL A 11 -22.30 -12.36 -13.70
CA VAL A 11 -21.82 -10.98 -13.46
C VAL A 11 -22.18 -10.54 -12.04
N GLU A 12 -23.40 -10.86 -11.60
CA GLU A 12 -23.88 -10.53 -10.25
C GLU A 12 -23.06 -11.17 -9.13
N SER A 13 -22.73 -12.47 -9.24
CA SER A 13 -21.91 -13.16 -8.24
C SER A 13 -20.49 -12.60 -8.19
N THR A 14 -19.93 -12.19 -9.31
CA THR A 14 -18.63 -11.56 -9.40
C THR A 14 -18.64 -10.18 -8.73
N MET A 15 -19.66 -9.36 -9.00
CA MET A 15 -19.82 -8.05 -8.37
C MET A 15 -19.97 -8.15 -6.85
N LYS A 16 -20.76 -9.09 -6.35
CA LYS A 16 -20.89 -9.34 -4.90
C LYS A 16 -19.55 -9.75 -4.26
N ARG A 17 -18.72 -10.54 -4.95
CA ARG A 17 -17.37 -10.90 -4.47
C ARG A 17 -16.44 -9.69 -4.46
N LEU A 18 -16.45 -8.88 -5.52
CA LEU A 18 -15.65 -7.65 -5.58
C LEU A 18 -16.04 -6.67 -4.48
N GLN A 19 -17.32 -6.48 -4.20
CA GLN A 19 -17.78 -5.64 -3.07
C GLN A 19 -17.23 -6.13 -1.72
N LYS A 20 -17.25 -7.45 -1.47
CA LYS A 20 -16.67 -8.02 -0.24
C LYS A 20 -15.17 -7.77 -0.16
N ILE A 21 -14.44 -7.98 -1.25
CA ILE A 21 -12.99 -7.74 -1.31
C ILE A 21 -12.69 -6.25 -1.04
N MET A 22 -13.43 -5.33 -1.67
CA MET A 22 -13.25 -3.89 -1.46
C MET A 22 -13.48 -3.49 0.00
N ARG A 23 -14.53 -4.01 0.66
CA ARG A 23 -14.78 -3.78 2.09
C ARG A 23 -13.60 -4.26 2.95
N ILE A 24 -13.13 -5.48 2.71
CA ILE A 24 -12.00 -6.07 3.42
C ILE A 24 -10.74 -5.22 3.23
N LEU A 25 -10.45 -4.79 2.01
CA LEU A 25 -9.29 -3.95 1.71
C LEU A 25 -9.37 -2.59 2.41
N LEU A 26 -10.54 -1.95 2.45
CA LEU A 26 -10.72 -0.68 3.15
C LEU A 26 -10.54 -0.84 4.67
N VAL A 27 -11.10 -1.90 5.26
CA VAL A 27 -10.89 -2.22 6.69
C VAL A 27 -9.40 -2.44 6.98
N LYS A 28 -8.70 -3.22 6.16
CA LYS A 28 -7.26 -3.40 6.30
C LYS A 28 -6.46 -2.10 6.24
N ARG A 29 -6.84 -1.19 5.34
CA ARG A 29 -6.20 0.12 5.25
C ARG A 29 -6.42 0.94 6.52
N LEU A 30 -7.62 0.88 7.09
CA LEU A 30 -7.95 1.54 8.35
C LEU A 30 -7.19 0.91 9.54
N GLU A 31 -7.13 -0.43 9.60
CA GLU A 31 -6.34 -1.17 10.61
C GLU A 31 -4.84 -0.85 10.51
N SER A 32 -4.33 -0.65 9.29
CA SER A 32 -2.93 -0.29 9.07
C SER A 32 -2.64 1.10 9.64
N SER A 33 -3.24 2.14 9.09
CA SER A 33 -3.14 3.49 9.64
C SER A 33 -4.22 4.41 9.08
N LYS A 34 -4.50 5.48 9.80
CA LYS A 34 -5.32 6.59 9.32
C LYS A 34 -4.79 7.17 7.99
N THR A 35 -3.48 7.31 7.87
CA THR A 35 -2.83 7.80 6.64
C THR A 35 -3.10 6.88 5.45
N ALA A 36 -2.96 5.56 5.61
CA ALA A 36 -3.24 4.58 4.56
C ALA A 36 -4.72 4.56 4.16
N PHE A 37 -5.62 4.70 5.14
CA PHE A 37 -7.06 4.76 4.87
C PHE A 37 -7.44 6.03 4.09
N LYS A 38 -6.93 7.20 4.51
CA LYS A 38 -7.15 8.47 3.80
C LYS A 38 -6.60 8.42 2.37
N ALA A 39 -5.40 7.87 2.16
CA ALA A 39 -4.85 7.67 0.83
C ALA A 39 -5.77 6.80 -0.05
N SER A 40 -6.33 5.72 0.52
CA SER A 40 -7.28 4.86 -0.19
C SER A 40 -8.57 5.57 -0.54
N LEU A 41 -9.14 6.38 0.37
CA LEU A 41 -10.30 7.21 0.08
C LEU A 41 -10.02 8.23 -1.02
N ASN A 42 -8.83 8.87 -0.99
CA ASN A 42 -8.43 9.82 -2.01
C ASN A 42 -8.28 9.16 -3.39
N ASN A 43 -7.71 7.95 -3.45
CA ASN A 43 -7.63 7.19 -4.70
C ASN A 43 -9.02 6.86 -5.24
N LEU A 44 -9.97 6.43 -4.38
CA LEU A 44 -11.35 6.18 -4.80
C LEU A 44 -12.03 7.45 -5.33
N ARG A 45 -11.77 8.61 -4.72
CA ARG A 45 -12.24 9.91 -5.21
C ARG A 45 -11.77 10.16 -6.64
N HIS A 46 -10.47 10.01 -6.88
CA HIS A 46 -9.90 10.21 -8.20
C HIS A 46 -10.42 9.19 -9.22
N TYR A 47 -10.53 7.91 -8.86
CA TYR A 47 -11.02 6.86 -9.76
C TYR A 47 -12.47 7.11 -10.18
N THR A 48 -13.31 7.52 -9.21
CA THR A 48 -14.69 7.87 -9.49
C THR A 48 -14.77 9.12 -10.38
N GLN A 49 -13.94 10.15 -10.10
CA GLN A 49 -13.88 11.36 -10.92
C GLN A 49 -13.41 11.06 -12.35
N ASN A 50 -12.32 10.29 -12.50
CA ASN A 50 -11.83 9.91 -13.82
C ASN A 50 -12.93 9.21 -14.65
N MET A 51 -13.72 8.33 -14.02
CA MET A 51 -14.83 7.67 -14.70
C MET A 51 -15.94 8.65 -15.10
N LEU A 52 -16.29 9.61 -14.21
CA LEU A 52 -17.26 10.67 -14.53
C LEU A 52 -16.76 11.54 -15.69
N ASP A 53 -15.50 11.95 -15.66
CA ASP A 53 -14.91 12.75 -16.73
C ASP A 53 -14.88 12.01 -18.08
N MET A 54 -14.60 10.70 -18.04
CA MET A 54 -14.64 9.85 -19.23
C MET A 54 -16.06 9.72 -19.81
N LEU A 55 -17.08 9.60 -18.95
CA LEU A 55 -18.49 9.61 -19.37
C LEU A 55 -18.91 10.96 -19.95
N ASP A 56 -18.50 12.06 -19.32
CA ASP A 56 -18.82 13.42 -19.76
C ASP A 56 -18.17 13.80 -21.10
N LYS A 57 -17.01 13.21 -21.38
CA LYS A 57 -16.28 13.41 -22.65
C LYS A 57 -16.58 12.33 -23.70
N ASP A 58 -17.53 11.46 -23.43
CA ASP A 58 -17.93 10.36 -24.32
C ASP A 58 -16.75 9.47 -24.76
N GLN A 59 -15.79 9.25 -23.83
CA GLN A 59 -14.56 8.50 -24.10
C GLN A 59 -14.18 7.64 -22.89
N VAL A 60 -14.79 6.45 -22.78
CA VAL A 60 -14.66 5.55 -21.64
C VAL A 60 -13.71 4.40 -21.93
N PHE A 61 -12.53 4.43 -21.33
CA PHE A 61 -11.52 3.38 -21.50
C PHE A 61 -11.75 2.24 -20.51
N VAL A 62 -11.99 1.04 -21.03
CA VAL A 62 -12.04 -0.23 -20.30
C VAL A 62 -10.90 -1.10 -20.79
N CYS A 63 -9.77 -1.05 -20.11
CA CYS A 63 -8.51 -1.61 -20.55
C CYS A 63 -7.92 -2.53 -19.49
N PRO A 64 -8.14 -3.86 -19.57
CA PRO A 64 -7.63 -4.82 -18.57
C PRO A 64 -6.11 -4.83 -18.43
N ASP A 65 -5.39 -4.51 -19.52
CA ASP A 65 -3.93 -4.57 -19.56
C ASP A 65 -3.26 -3.20 -19.35
N ILE A 66 -4.05 -2.14 -19.09
CA ILE A 66 -3.55 -0.77 -18.91
C ILE A 66 -4.09 -0.25 -17.59
N ASP A 67 -3.21 0.26 -16.75
CA ASP A 67 -3.60 0.99 -15.54
C ASP A 67 -4.10 2.39 -15.92
N VAL A 68 -5.38 2.46 -16.30
CA VAL A 68 -6.06 3.70 -16.71
C VAL A 68 -5.94 4.78 -15.63
N ASN A 69 -6.19 4.44 -14.37
CA ASN A 69 -6.11 5.39 -13.26
C ASN A 69 -4.67 5.85 -12.99
N GLY A 70 -3.69 4.96 -13.16
CA GLY A 70 -2.27 5.30 -13.09
C GLY A 70 -1.85 6.27 -14.18
N GLU A 71 -2.38 6.16 -15.40
CA GLU A 71 -2.11 7.13 -16.46
C GLU A 71 -2.74 8.51 -16.16
N PHE A 72 -3.92 8.56 -15.58
CA PHE A 72 -4.50 9.82 -15.08
C PHE A 72 -3.62 10.45 -13.99
N ALA A 73 -3.14 9.66 -13.05
CA ALA A 73 -2.26 10.15 -11.99
C ALA A 73 -0.93 10.70 -12.54
N LYS A 74 -0.28 10.00 -13.48
CA LYS A 74 0.94 10.47 -14.17
C LYS A 74 0.74 11.77 -14.95
N ALA A 75 -0.45 11.97 -15.48
CA ALA A 75 -0.83 13.19 -16.19
C ALA A 75 -1.28 14.31 -15.24
N ASN A 76 -1.13 14.17 -13.91
CA ASN A 76 -1.69 15.07 -12.91
C ASN A 76 -3.19 15.33 -13.12
N TYR A 77 -3.93 14.29 -13.47
CA TYR A 77 -5.37 14.30 -13.75
C TYR A 77 -5.78 15.24 -14.90
N ASN A 78 -4.87 15.58 -15.79
CA ASN A 78 -5.21 16.27 -17.02
C ASN A 78 -5.81 15.27 -18.00
N PHE A 79 -7.09 15.45 -18.31
CA PHE A 79 -7.88 14.52 -19.14
C PHE A 79 -7.22 14.29 -20.51
N ALA A 80 -6.92 15.35 -21.25
CA ALA A 80 -6.38 15.23 -22.61
C ALA A 80 -5.02 14.50 -22.65
N LYS A 81 -4.13 14.79 -21.69
CA LYS A 81 -2.83 14.10 -21.59
C LYS A 81 -2.99 12.63 -21.20
N ALA A 82 -3.86 12.34 -20.22
CA ALA A 82 -4.11 10.98 -19.77
C ALA A 82 -4.70 10.12 -20.89
N THR A 83 -5.74 10.61 -21.56
CA THR A 83 -6.43 9.85 -22.62
C THR A 83 -5.56 9.65 -23.84
N ALA A 84 -4.71 10.60 -24.21
CA ALA A 84 -3.71 10.42 -25.29
C ALA A 84 -2.72 9.29 -24.96
N ALA A 85 -2.21 9.24 -23.73
CA ALA A 85 -1.29 8.18 -23.31
C ALA A 85 -1.99 6.80 -23.22
N ILE A 86 -3.24 6.77 -22.76
CA ILE A 86 -4.04 5.53 -22.71
C ILE A 86 -4.31 5.03 -24.12
N GLU A 87 -4.69 5.91 -25.05
CA GLU A 87 -4.99 5.57 -26.44
C GLU A 87 -3.77 5.00 -27.18
N GLU A 88 -2.61 5.62 -27.01
CA GLU A 88 -1.34 5.10 -27.57
C GLU A 88 -1.07 3.67 -27.07
N LYS A 89 -1.22 3.43 -25.78
CA LYS A 89 -1.02 2.10 -25.20
C LYS A 89 -2.07 1.11 -25.63
N ARG A 90 -3.34 1.55 -25.78
CA ARG A 90 -4.44 0.75 -26.24
C ARG A 90 -4.20 0.22 -27.66
N ILE A 91 -3.80 1.10 -28.55
CA ILE A 91 -3.46 0.75 -29.95
C ILE A 91 -2.28 -0.23 -29.98
N LYS A 92 -1.23 0.04 -29.21
CA LYS A 92 -0.02 -0.80 -29.15
C LYS A 92 -0.29 -2.20 -28.59
N LYS A 93 -1.12 -2.32 -27.54
CA LYS A 93 -1.44 -3.60 -26.90
C LYS A 93 -2.56 -4.36 -27.59
N GLY A 94 -3.51 -3.67 -28.20
CA GLY A 94 -4.69 -4.28 -28.85
C GLY A 94 -5.53 -5.13 -27.88
N GLY A 95 -6.10 -6.20 -28.40
CA GLY A 95 -6.83 -7.20 -27.59
C GLY A 95 -8.14 -6.67 -26.98
N ASN A 96 -8.32 -6.89 -25.67
CA ASN A 96 -9.53 -6.49 -24.94
C ASN A 96 -9.46 -5.07 -24.34
N ASN A 97 -8.48 -4.26 -24.78
CA ASN A 97 -8.39 -2.86 -24.37
C ASN A 97 -9.29 -2.02 -25.29
N LEU A 98 -10.43 -1.60 -24.78
CA LEU A 98 -11.49 -0.97 -25.55
C LEU A 98 -11.79 0.43 -25.08
N CYS A 99 -12.30 1.27 -25.97
CA CYS A 99 -12.89 2.56 -25.68
C CYS A 99 -14.38 2.50 -26.07
N PHE A 100 -15.25 2.93 -25.16
CA PHE A 100 -16.69 2.94 -25.30
C PHE A 100 -17.25 4.35 -25.33
N SER A 101 -18.43 4.53 -25.93
CA SER A 101 -19.23 5.74 -25.76
C SER A 101 -19.96 5.70 -24.41
N ALA A 102 -20.30 6.86 -23.87
CA ALA A 102 -21.13 6.95 -22.68
C ALA A 102 -22.51 6.29 -22.86
N SER A 103 -23.04 6.27 -24.11
CA SER A 103 -24.29 5.61 -24.46
C SER A 103 -24.25 4.08 -24.37
N ASP A 104 -23.07 3.48 -24.28
CA ASP A 104 -22.90 2.04 -24.07
C ASP A 104 -23.18 1.61 -22.62
N PHE A 105 -23.35 2.58 -21.71
CA PHE A 105 -23.63 2.37 -20.29
C PHE A 105 -25.10 2.61 -19.98
N ASN A 106 -25.61 2.01 -18.89
CA ASN A 106 -26.98 2.23 -18.44
C ASN A 106 -27.21 3.70 -18.07
N ASP A 107 -28.39 4.23 -18.33
CA ASP A 107 -28.75 5.64 -18.10
C ASP A 107 -28.55 6.08 -16.64
N ASP A 108 -28.75 5.16 -15.68
CA ASP A 108 -28.60 5.44 -14.25
C ASP A 108 -27.15 5.32 -13.73
N TYR A 109 -26.22 4.84 -14.59
CA TYR A 109 -24.85 4.54 -14.17
C TYR A 109 -24.11 5.80 -13.71
N LYS A 110 -24.20 6.88 -14.47
CA LYS A 110 -23.57 8.17 -14.13
C LYS A 110 -24.12 8.72 -12.82
N THR A 111 -25.45 8.72 -12.65
CA THR A 111 -26.11 9.20 -11.42
C THR A 111 -25.67 8.40 -10.18
N LYS A 112 -25.51 7.08 -10.33
CA LYS A 112 -24.99 6.23 -9.26
C LYS A 112 -23.54 6.60 -8.88
N LEU A 113 -22.67 6.82 -9.87
CA LEU A 113 -21.30 7.24 -9.63
C LEU A 113 -21.23 8.62 -8.96
N GLU A 114 -22.07 9.57 -9.35
CA GLU A 114 -22.16 10.89 -8.71
C GLU A 114 -22.56 10.78 -7.23
N ASN A 115 -23.49 9.88 -6.91
CA ASN A 115 -23.87 9.61 -5.53
C ASN A 115 -22.73 8.93 -4.74
N ASP A 116 -22.06 7.94 -5.33
CA ASP A 116 -20.90 7.30 -4.72
C ASP A 116 -19.79 8.34 -4.47
N ARG A 117 -19.55 9.25 -5.41
CA ARG A 117 -18.58 10.33 -5.27
C ARG A 117 -18.90 11.23 -4.07
N LYS A 118 -20.14 11.64 -3.89
CA LYS A 118 -20.58 12.47 -2.75
C LYS A 118 -20.32 11.75 -1.41
N ILE A 119 -20.60 10.44 -1.35
CA ILE A 119 -20.36 9.64 -0.14
C ILE A 119 -18.85 9.57 0.16
N ILE A 120 -18.02 9.28 -0.85
CA ILE A 120 -16.57 9.19 -0.70
C ILE A 120 -15.98 10.55 -0.29
N ASP A 121 -16.44 11.66 -0.87
CA ASP A 121 -16.01 13.01 -0.51
C ASP A 121 -16.32 13.31 0.95
N SER A 122 -17.55 13.05 1.39
CA SER A 122 -17.96 13.24 2.79
C SER A 122 -17.10 12.40 3.76
N LEU A 123 -16.83 11.14 3.42
CA LEU A 123 -15.95 10.28 4.21
C LEU A 123 -14.52 10.85 4.27
N TYR A 124 -13.97 11.25 3.13
CA TYR A 124 -12.62 11.81 3.07
C TYR A 124 -12.48 13.09 3.90
N GLU A 125 -13.46 13.99 3.84
CA GLU A 125 -13.48 15.23 4.62
C GLU A 125 -13.54 14.94 6.12
N ARG A 126 -14.44 14.07 6.56
CA ARG A 126 -14.56 13.67 7.97
C ARG A 126 -13.27 13.04 8.49
N TRP A 127 -12.65 12.15 7.74
CA TRP A 127 -11.37 11.54 8.14
C TRP A 127 -10.19 12.52 8.04
N SER A 128 -10.28 13.53 7.20
CA SER A 128 -9.26 14.59 7.12
C SER A 128 -9.34 15.56 8.26
N ALA A 129 -10.54 15.89 8.73
CA ALA A 129 -10.77 16.76 9.88
C ALA A 129 -10.43 16.10 11.23
N ASN A 130 -10.46 14.76 11.30
CA ASN A 130 -10.05 14.04 12.51
C ASN A 130 -8.52 14.08 12.63
N GLU A 131 -7.97 14.56 13.74
CA GLU A 131 -6.52 14.61 14.01
C GLU A 131 -6.03 13.39 14.83
N ASP A 132 -6.93 12.68 15.51
CA ASP A 132 -6.57 11.55 16.37
C ASP A 132 -6.03 10.36 15.57
N ASP A 133 -4.90 9.83 16.00
CA ASP A 133 -4.33 8.55 15.51
C ASP A 133 -3.82 7.72 16.69
N PRO A 134 -4.72 7.13 17.48
CA PRO A 134 -4.37 6.43 18.73
C PRO A 134 -3.34 5.32 18.52
N LYS A 135 -3.36 4.64 17.37
CA LYS A 135 -2.39 3.58 17.06
C LYS A 135 -0.98 4.15 16.86
N MET A 136 -0.88 5.28 16.15
CA MET A 136 0.39 5.96 15.94
C MET A 136 0.90 6.58 17.24
N ASP A 137 0.02 7.13 18.05
CA ASP A 137 0.37 7.73 19.34
C ASP A 137 0.90 6.65 20.30
N ALA A 138 0.20 5.52 20.42
CA ALA A 138 0.66 4.36 21.21
C ALA A 138 2.00 3.81 20.70
N PHE A 139 2.23 3.79 19.37
CA PHE A 139 3.52 3.41 18.81
C PHE A 139 4.62 4.37 19.26
N VAL A 140 4.40 5.68 19.17
CA VAL A 140 5.40 6.70 19.56
C VAL A 140 5.71 6.63 21.06
N GLU A 141 4.71 6.42 21.91
CA GLU A 141 4.88 6.26 23.35
C GLU A 141 5.68 5.00 23.70
N SER A 142 5.42 3.89 23.00
CA SER A 142 6.11 2.63 23.22
C SER A 142 7.50 2.56 22.61
N LEU A 143 7.87 3.51 21.74
CA LEU A 143 9.12 3.45 21.00
C LEU A 143 10.34 3.40 21.92
N ASP A 144 10.47 4.37 22.83
CA ASP A 144 11.60 4.44 23.77
C ASP A 144 11.40 3.52 25.00
N SER A 145 10.17 3.42 25.50
CA SER A 145 9.86 2.73 26.77
C SER A 145 9.83 1.20 26.63
N VAL A 146 9.44 0.67 25.48
CA VAL A 146 9.26 -0.76 25.22
C VAL A 146 10.19 -1.25 24.11
N LEU A 147 10.13 -0.63 22.93
CA LEU A 147 10.81 -1.13 21.72
C LEU A 147 12.32 -0.88 21.75
N PHE A 148 12.78 0.17 22.41
CA PHE A 148 14.19 0.47 22.67
C PHE A 148 14.58 0.33 24.14
N ASN A 149 13.80 -0.41 24.94
CA ASN A 149 14.17 -0.72 26.33
C ASN A 149 15.46 -1.56 26.33
N PRO A 150 16.56 -1.11 26.97
CA PRO A 150 17.85 -1.82 26.95
C PRO A 150 17.81 -3.24 27.52
N GLN A 151 16.81 -3.57 28.35
CA GLN A 151 16.64 -4.92 28.88
C GLN A 151 16.08 -5.90 27.85
N THR A 152 15.30 -5.43 26.88
CA THR A 152 14.64 -6.23 25.86
C THR A 152 15.27 -6.04 24.46
N ASN A 153 15.69 -4.83 24.13
CA ASN A 153 16.39 -4.51 22.90
C ASN A 153 17.88 -4.28 23.17
N THR A 154 18.60 -5.36 23.33
CA THR A 154 20.05 -5.34 23.62
C THR A 154 20.89 -4.92 22.41
N SER A 155 20.36 -5.09 21.19
CA SER A 155 21.05 -4.72 19.95
C SER A 155 20.94 -3.24 19.60
N GLY A 156 19.99 -2.51 20.19
CA GLY A 156 19.67 -1.13 19.80
C GLY A 156 19.10 -1.01 18.39
N LYS A 157 18.60 -2.12 17.82
CA LYS A 157 18.03 -2.15 16.46
C LYS A 157 16.60 -2.69 16.47
N LEU A 158 15.77 -2.12 15.60
CA LEU A 158 14.35 -2.45 15.50
C LEU A 158 13.96 -2.70 14.04
N VAL A 159 13.25 -3.80 13.79
CA VAL A 159 12.64 -4.10 12.50
C VAL A 159 11.14 -3.88 12.59
N ILE A 160 10.59 -3.02 11.73
CA ILE A 160 9.14 -2.74 11.67
C ILE A 160 8.60 -3.20 10.33
N PHE A 161 7.61 -4.09 10.37
CA PHE A 161 6.85 -4.53 9.20
C PHE A 161 5.47 -3.87 9.16
N THR A 162 5.09 -3.39 7.96
CA THR A 162 3.75 -2.89 7.64
C THR A 162 3.30 -3.38 6.28
N GLU A 163 1.98 -3.44 6.02
CA GLU A 163 1.45 -3.81 4.70
C GLU A 163 1.28 -2.61 3.75
N SER A 164 1.50 -1.38 4.24
CA SER A 164 1.23 -0.14 3.49
C SER A 164 2.45 0.77 3.41
N VAL A 165 2.78 1.23 2.20
CA VAL A 165 3.81 2.26 1.99
C VAL A 165 3.41 3.58 2.65
N ASP A 166 2.11 3.92 2.67
CA ASP A 166 1.64 5.14 3.34
C ASP A 166 1.87 5.07 4.85
N THR A 167 1.62 3.89 5.45
CA THR A 167 1.90 3.63 6.86
C THR A 167 3.41 3.64 7.13
N GLN A 168 4.21 3.03 6.26
CA GLN A 168 5.67 3.05 6.33
C GLN A 168 6.20 4.49 6.39
N ASN A 169 5.72 5.37 5.51
CA ASN A 169 6.10 6.77 5.48
C ASN A 169 5.70 7.52 6.77
N ALA A 170 4.50 7.24 7.29
CA ALA A 170 4.01 7.84 8.54
C ALA A 170 4.87 7.40 9.75
N ILE A 171 5.17 6.11 9.86
CA ILE A 171 6.05 5.55 10.90
C ILE A 171 7.43 6.20 10.83
N ALA A 172 8.04 6.21 9.64
CA ALA A 172 9.38 6.74 9.47
C ALA A 172 9.46 8.25 9.79
N LYS A 173 8.43 9.02 9.42
CA LYS A 173 8.34 10.45 9.77
C LYS A 173 8.25 10.67 11.28
N LYS A 174 7.52 9.81 12.01
CA LYS A 174 7.36 9.94 13.47
C LYS A 174 8.60 9.44 14.22
N ALA A 175 9.09 8.24 13.90
CA ALA A 175 10.27 7.65 14.53
C ALA A 175 11.56 8.43 14.18
N GLY A 176 11.66 8.96 12.96
CA GLY A 176 12.81 9.73 12.46
C GLY A 176 13.07 11.06 13.19
N LYS A 177 12.20 11.45 14.11
CA LYS A 177 12.45 12.59 15.00
C LYS A 177 13.52 12.30 16.07
N LYS A 178 13.69 11.03 16.44
CA LYS A 178 14.59 10.57 17.51
C LYS A 178 15.58 9.51 17.06
N HIS A 179 15.25 8.73 16.04
CA HIS A 179 16.02 7.58 15.57
C HIS A 179 16.40 7.72 14.11
N LYS A 180 17.47 7.06 13.70
CA LYS A 180 17.88 6.97 12.30
C LYS A 180 17.09 5.84 11.62
N VAL A 181 16.21 6.19 10.67
CA VAL A 181 15.27 5.27 10.05
C VAL A 181 15.62 4.98 8.60
N LEU A 182 15.79 3.71 8.27
CA LEU A 182 15.91 3.21 6.90
C LEU A 182 14.54 2.74 6.40
N GLN A 183 14.03 3.34 5.32
CA GLN A 183 12.80 2.93 4.67
C GLN A 183 13.09 2.03 3.48
N VAL A 184 12.53 0.81 3.47
CA VAL A 184 12.73 -0.14 2.38
C VAL A 184 11.39 -0.61 1.82
N SER A 185 11.19 -0.36 0.54
CA SER A 185 10.03 -0.77 -0.23
C SER A 185 10.45 -1.50 -1.51
N ALA A 186 9.51 -2.01 -2.30
CA ALA A 186 9.81 -2.65 -3.58
C ALA A 186 10.53 -1.70 -4.57
N ALA A 187 10.31 -0.39 -4.44
CA ALA A 187 10.89 0.60 -5.34
C ALA A 187 12.40 0.81 -5.14
N ASN A 188 12.91 0.66 -3.90
CA ASN A 188 14.30 0.99 -3.55
C ASN A 188 15.11 -0.17 -2.96
N ARG A 189 14.50 -1.37 -2.81
CA ARG A 189 15.16 -2.53 -2.20
C ARG A 189 16.50 -2.87 -2.82
N ASN A 190 16.57 -2.87 -4.15
CA ASN A 190 17.77 -3.28 -4.87
C ASN A 190 18.93 -2.29 -4.67
N GLU A 191 18.63 -1.00 -4.64
CA GLU A 191 19.61 0.07 -4.41
C GLU A 191 20.13 0.06 -2.96
N LEU A 192 19.28 -0.34 -2.01
CA LEU A 192 19.59 -0.34 -0.58
C LEU A 192 20.16 -1.67 -0.07
N GLN A 193 20.38 -2.66 -0.94
CA GLN A 193 20.77 -4.02 -0.51
C GLN A 193 22.04 -4.04 0.34
N ASP A 194 23.08 -3.31 -0.06
CA ASP A 194 24.33 -3.25 0.68
C ASP A 194 24.20 -2.46 1.98
N THR A 195 23.43 -1.38 1.97
CA THR A 195 23.08 -0.61 3.18
C THR A 195 22.32 -1.46 4.20
N ILE A 196 21.35 -2.27 3.74
CA ILE A 196 20.59 -3.19 4.61
C ILE A 196 21.53 -4.22 5.22
N LYS A 197 22.39 -4.85 4.41
CA LYS A 197 23.39 -5.83 4.90
C LYS A 197 24.30 -5.21 5.93
N ALA A 198 24.96 -4.10 5.61
CA ALA A 198 25.92 -3.45 6.50
C ALA A 198 25.30 -3.06 7.85
N ASN A 199 24.03 -2.67 7.89
CA ASN A 199 23.39 -2.20 9.12
C ASN A 199 22.62 -3.27 9.90
N PHE A 200 22.12 -4.34 9.23
CA PHE A 200 21.17 -5.29 9.85
C PHE A 200 21.56 -6.77 9.72
N ASP A 201 22.59 -7.13 8.92
CA ASP A 201 23.08 -8.52 8.83
C ASP A 201 24.33 -8.70 9.71
N ALA A 202 24.27 -9.58 10.70
CA ALA A 202 25.38 -9.88 11.58
C ALA A 202 26.57 -10.56 10.86
N ASN A 203 26.33 -11.18 9.71
CA ASN A 203 27.34 -11.83 8.89
C ASN A 203 27.94 -10.90 7.81
N ALA A 204 27.59 -9.61 7.82
CA ALA A 204 28.18 -8.65 6.90
C ALA A 204 29.68 -8.48 7.20
N SER A 205 30.49 -8.49 6.14
CA SER A 205 31.96 -8.28 6.26
C SER A 205 32.31 -6.89 6.76
N GLU A 206 31.49 -5.91 6.42
CA GLU A 206 31.57 -4.53 6.89
C GLU A 206 30.28 -4.17 7.61
N GLN A 207 30.35 -3.97 8.91
CA GLN A 207 29.20 -3.57 9.73
C GLN A 207 29.21 -2.07 9.96
N ARG A 208 28.01 -1.46 9.85
CA ARG A 208 27.76 -0.03 10.10
C ARG A 208 26.62 0.15 11.09
N ASP A 209 26.56 1.32 11.70
CA ASP A 209 25.49 1.74 12.62
C ASP A 209 24.87 3.07 12.18
N ASP A 210 24.61 3.18 10.86
CA ASP A 210 24.00 4.37 10.28
C ASP A 210 22.51 4.46 10.62
N TYR A 211 21.86 3.30 10.92
CA TYR A 211 20.42 3.19 11.14
C TYR A 211 20.11 2.33 12.37
N ASP A 212 19.14 2.81 13.16
CA ASP A 212 18.61 2.12 14.35
C ASP A 212 17.36 1.33 14.01
N ILE A 213 16.56 1.86 13.09
CA ILE A 213 15.25 1.29 12.67
C ILE A 213 15.27 0.98 11.18
N ILE A 214 14.78 -0.19 10.81
CA ILE A 214 14.36 -0.48 9.45
C ILE A 214 12.85 -0.61 9.40
N VAL A 215 12.18 0.22 8.59
CA VAL A 215 10.74 0.12 8.32
C VAL A 215 10.54 -0.42 6.92
N THR A 216 9.84 -1.54 6.79
CA THR A 216 9.70 -2.22 5.53
C THR A 216 8.29 -2.75 5.30
N THR A 217 7.96 -2.95 4.03
CA THR A 217 6.81 -3.74 3.63
C THR A 217 7.21 -5.22 3.49
N GLU A 218 6.35 -6.08 2.92
CA GLU A 218 6.62 -7.51 2.71
C GLU A 218 7.91 -7.80 1.92
N VAL A 219 8.50 -6.79 1.29
CA VAL A 219 9.67 -6.97 0.42
C VAL A 219 10.91 -7.54 1.14
N LEU A 220 11.03 -7.35 2.44
CA LEU A 220 12.11 -7.93 3.26
C LEU A 220 11.67 -9.17 4.06
N ALA A 221 10.45 -9.63 3.90
CA ALA A 221 10.03 -10.92 4.48
C ALA A 221 10.80 -12.10 3.88
N GLU A 222 11.46 -11.91 2.73
CA GLU A 222 12.28 -12.92 2.05
C GLU A 222 13.62 -12.34 1.55
N GLY A 223 14.64 -13.20 1.48
CA GLY A 223 15.90 -12.92 0.78
C GLY A 223 16.92 -12.03 1.49
N VAL A 224 16.71 -11.62 2.75
CA VAL A 224 17.69 -10.85 3.54
C VAL A 224 17.77 -11.35 4.97
N ASN A 225 18.90 -11.12 5.62
CA ASN A 225 19.11 -11.38 7.04
C ASN A 225 19.04 -10.06 7.81
N LEU A 226 18.27 -10.05 8.90
CA LEU A 226 18.10 -8.88 9.77
C LEU A 226 18.45 -9.20 11.23
N HIS A 227 19.31 -10.18 11.44
CA HIS A 227 19.60 -10.79 12.74
C HIS A 227 20.59 -10.00 13.62
N ARG A 228 21.00 -8.80 13.19
CA ARG A 228 21.57 -7.79 14.12
C ARG A 228 20.48 -7.12 14.97
N ALA A 229 19.19 -7.18 14.54
CA ALA A 229 18.09 -6.74 15.36
C ALA A 229 17.57 -7.91 16.19
N ASN A 230 17.20 -7.67 17.45
CA ASN A 230 16.55 -8.67 18.31
C ASN A 230 15.08 -8.32 18.61
N VAL A 231 14.58 -7.19 18.12
CA VAL A 231 13.18 -6.78 18.27
C VAL A 231 12.53 -6.60 16.91
N ILE A 232 11.34 -7.19 16.76
CA ILE A 232 10.46 -7.03 15.59
C ILE A 232 9.14 -6.44 16.04
N LEU A 233 8.68 -5.42 15.34
CA LEU A 233 7.32 -4.91 15.43
C LEU A 233 6.55 -5.24 14.15
N ASN A 234 5.50 -6.04 14.25
CA ASN A 234 4.49 -6.15 13.21
C ASN A 234 3.45 -5.06 13.45
N TYR A 235 3.65 -3.89 12.82
CA TYR A 235 2.73 -2.77 12.96
C TYR A 235 1.35 -3.13 12.42
N ASP A 236 1.32 -3.90 11.32
CA ASP A 236 0.13 -4.56 10.79
C ASP A 236 0.30 -6.08 10.93
N THR A 237 -0.68 -6.73 11.55
CA THR A 237 -0.69 -8.18 11.65
C THR A 237 -1.10 -8.80 10.30
N PRO A 238 -0.25 -9.60 9.67
CA PRO A 238 -0.61 -10.27 8.44
C PRO A 238 -1.71 -11.32 8.70
N TRP A 239 -2.66 -11.41 7.78
CA TRP A 239 -3.74 -12.40 7.89
C TRP A 239 -3.27 -13.84 7.68
N ASN A 240 -2.08 -14.01 7.10
CA ASN A 240 -1.47 -15.31 6.89
C ASN A 240 -0.37 -15.54 7.91
N ALA A 241 -0.56 -16.53 8.79
CA ALA A 241 0.40 -16.93 9.81
C ALA A 241 1.78 -17.27 9.20
N THR A 242 1.84 -17.83 7.99
CA THR A 242 3.11 -18.12 7.30
C THR A 242 3.93 -16.86 7.09
N ARG A 243 3.29 -15.73 6.73
CA ARG A 243 3.99 -14.44 6.59
C ARG A 243 4.56 -13.95 7.91
N LEU A 244 3.81 -14.11 9.00
CA LEU A 244 4.29 -13.77 10.34
C LEU A 244 5.54 -14.58 10.69
N MET A 245 5.51 -15.89 10.44
CA MET A 245 6.66 -16.78 10.67
C MET A 245 7.85 -16.43 9.78
N GLN A 246 7.60 -16.05 8.53
CA GLN A 246 8.66 -15.57 7.63
C GLN A 246 9.32 -14.30 8.16
N ARG A 247 8.56 -13.32 8.63
CA ARG A 247 9.08 -12.08 9.23
C ARG A 247 9.94 -12.38 10.47
N ILE A 248 9.44 -13.22 11.39
CA ILE A 248 10.16 -13.64 12.59
C ILE A 248 11.46 -14.35 12.20
N GLY A 249 11.42 -15.26 11.22
CA GLY A 249 12.58 -15.97 10.72
C GLY A 249 13.67 -15.11 10.06
N ARG A 250 13.45 -13.81 9.84
CA ARG A 250 14.50 -12.88 9.36
C ARG A 250 15.41 -12.38 10.48
N VAL A 251 14.89 -12.32 11.69
CA VAL A 251 15.61 -11.86 12.88
C VAL A 251 16.07 -13.05 13.72
N ASN A 252 15.23 -14.04 13.91
CA ASN A 252 15.56 -15.25 14.67
C ASN A 252 16.27 -16.28 13.77
N ARG A 253 17.57 -16.17 13.65
CA ARG A 253 18.45 -17.12 12.92
C ARG A 253 19.59 -17.61 13.78
N ILE A 254 20.20 -18.76 13.38
CA ILE A 254 21.43 -19.26 13.98
C ILE A 254 22.51 -18.16 13.85
N GLY A 255 23.05 -17.71 14.98
CA GLY A 255 24.01 -16.58 15.04
C GLY A 255 23.37 -15.24 15.40
N SER A 256 22.05 -15.18 15.69
CA SER A 256 21.45 -13.99 16.28
C SER A 256 21.84 -13.88 17.78
N ASP A 257 22.15 -12.67 18.24
CA ASP A 257 22.33 -12.39 19.67
C ASP A 257 21.02 -12.39 20.47
N ALA A 258 19.90 -12.68 19.80
CA ALA A 258 18.61 -12.82 20.43
C ALA A 258 18.54 -14.12 21.22
N LYS A 259 18.47 -13.99 22.56
CA LYS A 259 18.20 -15.07 23.50
C LYS A 259 16.71 -15.24 23.70
#